data_3b9d06da5fc2b7bdab9bdd5e5ae08206
#
_entry.id   3b9d06da5fc2b7bdab9bdd5e5ae08206
#
_cell.length_a   1.000
_cell.length_b   1.000
_cell.length_c   1.000
_cell.angle_alpha   90.00
_cell.angle_beta   90.00
_cell.angle_gamma   90.00
#
_symmetry.space_group_name_H-M   'P 1'
#
loop_
_entity.id
_entity.type
_entity.pdbx_description
1 polymer ?
#
loop_
_entity_poly.entity_id
_entity_poly.type
_entity_poly.pdbx_seq_one_letter_code
_entity_poly.pdbx_strand_id
1 'polypeptide(L)'
;MTFPVAIQVYSVRDAASKNMYGTFKKLKEMGYDGVEFAGLYGHTPEEVREMCEDIGLTPISAHVPYIDMVRDPEGVLRQYAEIGCKYVAVPYLTEEYRPGTPRFPEVIGNVKMIGAVAKKLGMTLLYHNHDFEFLKIDGKYALDILYESVPADLLQTELDLCWVNVGGENPSEYLLKYTGRAPVVHYKDFVGGKSENMYELIGIEKKASAPSEAFEFRPVGYGKQDFPTILKATEKAGCTWVIVEQDQPSMGLSPMECAAKSRAYLKSIGC
;
A
#
# COMPACT_ATOMS: atom_id res chain seq x y z
N MET A 1 15.94 14.83 -5.84
CA MET A 1 14.53 15.25 -6.08
C MET A 1 13.77 14.93 -4.82
N THR A 2 12.96 15.82 -4.27
CA THR A 2 12.15 15.53 -3.06
C THR A 2 10.83 14.92 -3.50
N PHE A 3 10.54 13.72 -3.03
CA PHE A 3 9.27 13.06 -3.34
C PHE A 3 8.13 13.65 -2.51
N PRO A 4 6.91 13.78 -3.07
CA PRO A 4 5.73 13.92 -2.26
C PRO A 4 5.49 12.62 -1.48
N VAL A 5 5.18 12.75 -0.19
CA VAL A 5 4.98 11.64 0.73
C VAL A 5 3.53 11.60 1.19
N ALA A 6 2.86 10.50 0.92
CA ALA A 6 1.53 10.21 1.46
C ALA A 6 1.61 9.20 2.62
N ILE A 7 0.51 9.02 3.29
CA ILE A 7 0.33 7.96 4.29
C ILE A 7 -0.91 7.13 3.97
N GLN A 8 -0.78 5.81 4.09
CA GLN A 8 -1.92 4.91 4.08
C GLN A 8 -2.72 5.09 5.37
N VAL A 9 -3.99 5.51 5.23
CA VAL A 9 -4.86 5.88 6.36
C VAL A 9 -5.12 4.71 7.31
N TYR A 10 -4.98 3.47 6.83
CA TYR A 10 -5.05 2.29 7.70
C TYR A 10 -4.07 2.35 8.87
N SER A 11 -2.92 2.96 8.66
CA SER A 11 -1.89 3.17 9.71
C SER A 11 -2.39 3.98 10.90
N VAL A 12 -3.37 4.85 10.68
CA VAL A 12 -3.96 5.77 11.68
C VAL A 12 -5.48 5.61 11.79
N ARG A 13 -5.99 4.43 11.39
CA ARG A 13 -7.43 4.13 11.29
C ARG A 13 -8.21 4.42 12.57
N ASP A 14 -7.63 4.19 13.75
CA ASP A 14 -8.29 4.42 15.03
C ASP A 14 -8.56 5.91 15.29
N ALA A 15 -7.70 6.77 14.79
CA ALA A 15 -7.89 8.22 14.86
C ALA A 15 -8.83 8.70 13.75
N ALA A 16 -8.64 8.19 12.51
CA ALA A 16 -9.45 8.56 11.35
C ALA A 16 -10.92 8.18 11.53
N SER A 17 -11.22 7.00 12.08
CA SER A 17 -12.61 6.56 12.33
C SER A 17 -13.34 7.41 13.37
N LYS A 18 -12.62 8.08 14.27
CA LYS A 18 -13.20 8.95 15.30
C LYS A 18 -13.35 10.39 14.81
N ASN A 19 -12.39 10.89 14.07
CA ASN A 19 -12.34 12.25 13.54
C ASN A 19 -11.40 12.32 12.34
N MET A 20 -11.92 12.06 11.15
CA MET A 20 -11.14 12.04 9.91
C MET A 20 -10.51 13.40 9.61
N TYR A 21 -11.28 14.46 9.67
CA TYR A 21 -10.79 15.83 9.43
C TYR A 21 -9.65 16.22 10.37
N GLY A 22 -9.83 16.02 11.68
CA GLY A 22 -8.80 16.34 12.67
C GLY A 22 -7.55 15.49 12.53
N THR A 23 -7.69 14.22 12.09
CA THR A 23 -6.58 13.33 11.80
C THR A 23 -5.81 13.81 10.57
N PHE A 24 -6.49 14.14 9.48
CA PHE A 24 -5.88 14.65 8.25
C PHE A 24 -5.15 15.98 8.48
N LYS A 25 -5.72 16.88 9.27
CA LYS A 25 -5.04 18.12 9.66
C LYS A 25 -3.72 17.87 10.37
N LYS A 26 -3.70 16.93 11.34
CA LYS A 26 -2.45 16.54 12.02
C LYS A 26 -1.44 15.90 11.08
N LEU A 27 -1.87 15.05 10.15
CA LEU A 27 -0.98 14.47 9.13
C LEU A 27 -0.35 15.57 8.26
N LYS A 28 -1.12 16.56 7.85
CA LYS A 28 -0.60 17.73 7.13
C LYS A 28 0.42 18.51 7.97
N GLU A 29 0.13 18.75 9.24
CA GLU A 29 1.06 19.41 10.17
C GLU A 29 2.37 18.64 10.35
N MET A 30 2.35 17.30 10.30
CA MET A 30 3.56 16.46 10.27
C MET A 30 4.34 16.60 8.95
N GLY A 31 3.68 17.11 7.90
CA GLY A 31 4.26 17.37 6.58
C GLY A 31 4.04 16.25 5.58
N TYR A 32 2.99 15.46 5.73
CA TYR A 32 2.50 14.62 4.65
C TYR A 32 1.85 15.48 3.56
N ASP A 33 2.05 15.07 2.30
CA ASP A 33 1.54 15.77 1.12
C ASP A 33 0.22 15.19 0.63
N GLY A 34 -0.07 13.93 0.98
CA GLY A 34 -1.28 13.24 0.55
C GLY A 34 -1.66 12.08 1.47
N VAL A 35 -2.76 11.45 1.10
CA VAL A 35 -3.32 10.27 1.77
C VAL A 35 -3.70 9.21 0.75
N GLU A 36 -3.57 7.96 1.17
CA GLU A 36 -4.17 6.81 0.53
C GLU A 36 -5.25 6.25 1.45
N PHE A 37 -6.45 6.10 0.92
CA PHE A 37 -7.62 5.73 1.73
C PHE A 37 -7.67 4.23 2.03
N ALA A 38 -8.22 3.89 3.20
CA ALA A 38 -8.65 2.55 3.59
C ALA A 38 -10.12 2.63 4.03
N GLY A 39 -11.02 2.87 3.07
CA GLY A 39 -12.41 3.21 3.32
C GLY A 39 -12.63 4.69 3.66
N LEU A 40 -13.90 5.09 3.76
CA LEU A 40 -14.30 6.50 3.94
C LEU A 40 -14.88 6.77 5.34
N TYR A 41 -14.89 5.79 6.23
CA TYR A 41 -15.34 5.91 7.64
C TYR A 41 -16.73 6.55 7.83
N GLY A 42 -17.65 6.28 6.89
CA GLY A 42 -19.03 6.79 6.92
C GLY A 42 -19.24 8.16 6.29
N HIS A 43 -18.19 8.78 5.77
CA HIS A 43 -18.28 10.01 4.99
C HIS A 43 -18.64 9.75 3.53
N THR A 44 -19.29 10.71 2.90
CA THR A 44 -19.51 10.69 1.45
C THR A 44 -18.24 11.05 0.69
N PRO A 45 -18.11 10.65 -0.59
CA PRO A 45 -16.99 11.08 -1.43
C PRO A 45 -16.82 12.59 -1.50
N GLU A 46 -17.92 13.34 -1.57
CA GLU A 46 -17.91 14.79 -1.60
C GLU A 46 -17.34 15.40 -0.32
N GLU A 47 -17.79 14.94 0.86
CA GLU A 47 -17.26 15.39 2.15
C GLU A 47 -15.76 15.12 2.26
N VAL A 48 -15.30 13.95 1.82
CA VAL A 48 -13.86 13.58 1.87
C VAL A 48 -13.05 14.44 0.92
N ARG A 49 -13.55 14.71 -0.28
CA ARG A 49 -12.90 15.63 -1.24
C ARG A 49 -12.74 17.01 -0.62
N GLU A 50 -13.83 17.58 -0.08
CA GLU A 50 -13.82 18.91 0.57
C GLU A 50 -12.83 18.97 1.75
N MET A 51 -12.76 17.90 2.58
CA MET A 51 -11.76 17.81 3.66
C MET A 51 -10.32 17.86 3.13
N CYS A 52 -10.04 17.13 2.06
CA CYS A 52 -8.72 17.09 1.45
C CYS A 52 -8.34 18.46 0.84
N GLU A 53 -9.28 19.10 0.15
CA GLU A 53 -9.11 20.44 -0.45
C GLU A 53 -8.84 21.50 0.61
N ASP A 54 -9.66 21.56 1.67
CA ASP A 54 -9.54 22.53 2.76
C ASP A 54 -8.19 22.38 3.51
N ILE A 55 -7.74 21.16 3.75
CA ILE A 55 -6.48 20.86 4.46
C ILE A 55 -5.27 20.98 3.54
N GLY A 56 -5.46 20.85 2.23
CA GLY A 56 -4.38 20.81 1.23
C GLY A 56 -3.63 19.46 1.22
N LEU A 57 -4.33 18.34 1.43
CA LEU A 57 -3.83 16.98 1.22
C LEU A 57 -4.26 16.45 -0.13
N THR A 58 -3.35 15.80 -0.85
CA THR A 58 -3.69 15.13 -2.12
C THR A 58 -4.34 13.77 -1.84
N PRO A 59 -5.55 13.51 -2.35
CA PRO A 59 -6.16 12.18 -2.32
C PRO A 59 -5.52 11.31 -3.41
N ILE A 60 -4.37 10.66 -3.11
CA ILE A 60 -3.56 10.06 -4.17
C ILE A 60 -4.08 8.70 -4.63
N SER A 61 -4.52 7.86 -3.70
CA SER A 61 -4.90 6.47 -3.94
C SER A 61 -5.89 5.95 -2.91
N ALA A 62 -6.42 4.75 -3.15
CA ALA A 62 -7.24 4.02 -2.19
C ALA A 62 -6.98 2.52 -2.27
N HIS A 63 -6.85 1.88 -1.11
CA HIS A 63 -6.93 0.44 -0.96
C HIS A 63 -8.41 0.02 -0.93
N VAL A 64 -8.81 -0.78 -1.91
CA VAL A 64 -10.18 -1.25 -2.06
C VAL A 64 -10.19 -2.77 -2.07
N PRO A 65 -11.00 -3.44 -1.19
CA PRO A 65 -11.04 -4.90 -1.14
C PRO A 65 -11.31 -5.51 -2.51
N TYR A 66 -10.50 -6.51 -2.89
CA TYR A 66 -10.61 -7.20 -4.17
C TYR A 66 -12.03 -7.68 -4.47
N ILE A 67 -12.69 -8.28 -3.49
CA ILE A 67 -14.05 -8.83 -3.64
C ILE A 67 -15.07 -7.74 -3.94
N ASP A 68 -14.94 -6.55 -3.35
CA ASP A 68 -15.86 -5.45 -3.60
C ASP A 68 -15.69 -4.93 -5.04
N MET A 69 -14.45 -4.82 -5.51
CA MET A 69 -14.15 -4.45 -6.89
C MET A 69 -14.60 -5.50 -7.92
N VAL A 70 -14.60 -6.79 -7.56
CA VAL A 70 -15.13 -7.85 -8.42
C VAL A 70 -16.66 -7.79 -8.49
N ARG A 71 -17.31 -7.53 -7.35
CA ARG A 71 -18.77 -7.52 -7.24
C ARG A 71 -19.41 -6.31 -7.93
N ASP A 72 -18.89 -5.12 -7.73
CA ASP A 72 -19.38 -3.87 -8.30
C ASP A 72 -18.21 -2.92 -8.63
N PRO A 73 -17.47 -3.20 -9.70
CA PRO A 73 -16.28 -2.43 -10.03
C PRO A 73 -16.58 -0.96 -10.33
N GLU A 74 -17.68 -0.67 -11.03
CA GLU A 74 -18.00 0.72 -11.40
C GLU A 74 -18.51 1.53 -10.20
N GLY A 75 -19.43 0.98 -9.40
CA GLY A 75 -19.99 1.69 -8.25
C GLY A 75 -18.95 1.96 -7.16
N VAL A 76 -18.08 0.97 -6.89
CA VAL A 76 -17.05 1.11 -5.87
C VAL A 76 -15.95 2.07 -6.32
N LEU A 77 -15.44 1.94 -7.56
CA LEU A 77 -14.35 2.79 -8.06
C LEU A 77 -14.78 4.24 -8.30
N ARG A 78 -16.03 4.47 -8.68
CA ARG A 78 -16.58 5.81 -8.90
C ARG A 78 -16.45 6.70 -7.64
N GLN A 79 -16.64 6.14 -6.46
CA GLN A 79 -16.51 6.90 -5.20
C GLN A 79 -15.11 7.53 -5.06
N TYR A 80 -14.07 6.78 -5.39
CA TYR A 80 -12.69 7.27 -5.30
C TYR A 80 -12.31 8.19 -6.47
N ALA A 81 -12.90 7.99 -7.65
CA ALA A 81 -12.77 8.93 -8.76
C ALA A 81 -13.40 10.30 -8.44
N GLU A 82 -14.55 10.31 -7.75
CA GLU A 82 -15.25 11.54 -7.30
C GLU A 82 -14.45 12.30 -6.23
N ILE A 83 -13.70 11.60 -5.38
CA ILE A 83 -12.76 12.22 -4.43
C ILE A 83 -11.57 12.85 -5.17
N GLY A 84 -11.23 12.37 -6.36
CA GLY A 84 -10.08 12.82 -7.15
C GLY A 84 -8.85 11.90 -7.02
N CYS A 85 -9.03 10.66 -6.57
CA CYS A 85 -7.93 9.68 -6.52
C CYS A 85 -7.41 9.40 -7.94
N LYS A 86 -6.08 9.44 -8.09
CA LYS A 86 -5.41 9.06 -9.32
C LYS A 86 -5.24 7.56 -9.47
N TYR A 87 -5.10 6.88 -8.34
CA TYR A 87 -4.87 5.45 -8.25
C TYR A 87 -5.92 4.77 -7.38
N VAL A 88 -6.06 3.48 -7.60
CA VAL A 88 -6.79 2.56 -6.74
C VAL A 88 -6.04 1.24 -6.72
N ALA A 89 -5.86 0.63 -5.57
CA ALA A 89 -5.07 -0.58 -5.43
C ALA A 89 -5.91 -1.76 -4.94
N VAL A 90 -5.61 -2.96 -5.47
CA VAL A 90 -5.96 -4.23 -4.83
C VAL A 90 -5.00 -4.41 -3.66
N PRO A 91 -5.45 -4.31 -2.39
CA PRO A 91 -4.55 -4.28 -1.25
C PRO A 91 -4.15 -5.66 -0.73
N TYR A 92 -4.95 -6.69 -1.03
CA TYR A 92 -4.81 -8.00 -0.41
C TYR A 92 -5.68 -9.05 -1.10
N LEU A 93 -5.20 -10.30 -1.11
CA LEU A 93 -5.99 -11.47 -1.53
C LEU A 93 -6.26 -12.38 -0.34
N THR A 94 -7.55 -12.72 -0.15
CA THR A 94 -7.93 -13.76 0.80
C THR A 94 -7.38 -15.13 0.38
N GLU A 95 -7.25 -16.06 1.32
CA GLU A 95 -6.51 -17.32 1.11
C GLU A 95 -6.93 -18.08 -0.16
N GLU A 96 -8.23 -18.10 -0.45
CA GLU A 96 -8.79 -18.81 -1.60
C GLU A 96 -8.38 -18.24 -2.97
N TYR A 97 -7.91 -16.98 -3.03
CA TYR A 97 -7.45 -16.31 -4.26
C TYR A 97 -5.94 -16.21 -4.38
N ARG A 98 -5.19 -16.64 -3.35
CA ARG A 98 -3.73 -16.52 -3.35
C ARG A 98 -3.06 -17.40 -4.38
N PRO A 99 -1.81 -17.07 -4.79
CA PRO A 99 -0.99 -17.93 -5.63
C PRO A 99 -0.92 -19.37 -5.13
N GLY A 100 -0.98 -20.32 -6.09
CA GLY A 100 -1.01 -21.75 -5.78
C GLY A 100 -2.39 -22.34 -5.54
N THR A 101 -3.44 -21.50 -5.45
CA THR A 101 -4.82 -21.97 -5.36
C THR A 101 -5.46 -22.13 -6.74
N PRO A 102 -6.51 -22.95 -6.89
CA PRO A 102 -7.25 -23.09 -8.15
C PRO A 102 -7.89 -21.78 -8.64
N ARG A 103 -8.12 -20.82 -7.74
CA ARG A 103 -8.77 -19.54 -8.06
C ARG A 103 -7.80 -18.41 -8.42
N PHE A 104 -6.51 -18.59 -8.25
CA PHE A 104 -5.54 -17.55 -8.63
C PHE A 104 -5.63 -17.13 -10.11
N PRO A 105 -5.86 -18.01 -11.09
CA PRO A 105 -6.07 -17.59 -12.48
C PRO A 105 -7.28 -16.66 -12.67
N GLU A 106 -8.33 -16.77 -11.82
CA GLU A 106 -9.48 -15.86 -11.85
C GLU A 106 -9.05 -14.42 -11.51
N VAL A 107 -8.08 -14.26 -10.60
CA VAL A 107 -7.56 -12.96 -10.19
C VAL A 107 -7.01 -12.20 -11.39
N ILE A 108 -6.24 -12.86 -12.26
CA ILE A 108 -5.66 -12.24 -13.47
C ILE A 108 -6.77 -11.70 -14.39
N GLY A 109 -7.83 -12.49 -14.60
CA GLY A 109 -8.99 -12.08 -15.40
C GLY A 109 -9.74 -10.90 -14.79
N ASN A 110 -10.00 -10.98 -13.49
CA ASN A 110 -10.73 -9.94 -12.76
C ASN A 110 -9.92 -8.63 -12.68
N VAL A 111 -8.62 -8.69 -12.45
CA VAL A 111 -7.73 -7.51 -12.43
C VAL A 111 -7.71 -6.81 -13.79
N LYS A 112 -7.74 -7.55 -14.91
CA LYS A 112 -7.89 -6.94 -16.24
C LYS A 112 -9.21 -6.19 -16.38
N MET A 113 -10.30 -6.80 -15.93
CA MET A 113 -11.64 -6.19 -15.98
C MET A 113 -11.71 -4.94 -15.10
N ILE A 114 -11.23 -5.02 -13.83
CA ILE A 114 -11.20 -3.90 -12.90
C ILE A 114 -10.31 -2.77 -13.44
N GLY A 115 -9.14 -3.10 -14.01
CA GLY A 115 -8.23 -2.14 -14.62
C GLY A 115 -8.85 -1.38 -15.79
N ALA A 116 -9.65 -2.06 -16.61
CA ALA A 116 -10.38 -1.42 -17.69
C ALA A 116 -11.44 -0.43 -17.18
N VAL A 117 -12.14 -0.77 -16.07
CA VAL A 117 -13.10 0.12 -15.41
C VAL A 117 -12.38 1.32 -14.77
N ALA A 118 -11.29 1.10 -14.04
CA ALA A 118 -10.49 2.16 -13.45
C ALA A 118 -10.02 3.16 -14.52
N LYS A 119 -9.47 2.65 -15.63
CA LYS A 119 -9.05 3.47 -16.78
C LYS A 119 -10.18 4.29 -17.37
N LYS A 120 -11.38 3.72 -17.53
CA LYS A 120 -12.58 4.44 -18.00
C LYS A 120 -12.98 5.58 -17.06
N LEU A 121 -12.72 5.43 -15.75
CA LEU A 121 -12.97 6.44 -14.73
C LEU A 121 -11.80 7.43 -14.55
N GLY A 122 -10.77 7.35 -15.38
CA GLY A 122 -9.59 8.23 -15.32
C GLY A 122 -8.57 7.87 -14.25
N MET A 123 -8.69 6.69 -13.65
CA MET A 123 -7.76 6.16 -12.65
C MET A 123 -6.86 5.06 -13.21
N THR A 124 -5.77 4.78 -12.52
CA THR A 124 -4.91 3.61 -12.77
C THR A 124 -5.09 2.59 -11.66
N LEU A 125 -5.35 1.33 -12.04
CA LEU A 125 -5.36 0.23 -11.06
C LEU A 125 -3.91 -0.14 -10.70
N LEU A 126 -3.68 -0.30 -9.41
CA LEU A 126 -2.44 -0.81 -8.82
C LEU A 126 -2.69 -2.17 -8.17
N TYR A 127 -1.62 -2.91 -7.94
CA TYR A 127 -1.63 -4.09 -7.08
C TYR A 127 -0.57 -3.93 -6.00
N HIS A 128 -1.00 -4.01 -4.73
CA HIS A 128 -0.17 -3.98 -3.54
C HIS A 128 0.16 -5.43 -3.13
N ASN A 129 1.43 -5.75 -3.08
CA ASN A 129 1.88 -7.10 -2.76
C ASN A 129 2.08 -7.32 -1.26
N HIS A 130 1.95 -8.59 -0.88
CA HIS A 130 2.46 -9.17 0.36
C HIS A 130 3.62 -10.13 0.04
N ASP A 131 4.01 -10.97 0.99
CA ASP A 131 5.07 -11.97 0.76
C ASP A 131 4.55 -13.23 0.08
N PHE A 132 3.24 -13.51 0.13
CA PHE A 132 2.68 -14.73 -0.48
C PHE A 132 2.69 -14.71 -2.01
N GLU A 133 2.78 -13.55 -2.65
CA GLU A 133 2.95 -13.45 -4.10
C GLU A 133 4.37 -13.82 -4.57
N PHE A 134 5.31 -13.97 -3.62
CA PHE A 134 6.64 -14.52 -3.90
C PHE A 134 6.66 -16.06 -3.91
N LEU A 135 5.52 -16.73 -3.85
CA LEU A 135 5.39 -18.12 -4.22
C LEU A 135 5.77 -18.31 -5.70
N LYS A 136 6.63 -19.30 -5.98
CA LYS A 136 7.01 -19.63 -7.36
C LYS A 136 6.05 -20.64 -7.98
N ILE A 137 5.52 -20.32 -9.15
CA ILE A 137 4.75 -21.19 -10.02
C ILE A 137 5.62 -21.39 -11.27
N ASP A 138 6.00 -22.64 -11.58
CA ASP A 138 6.88 -23.00 -12.69
C ASP A 138 8.18 -22.16 -12.73
N GLY A 139 8.75 -21.90 -11.55
CA GLY A 139 10.02 -21.17 -11.40
C GLY A 139 9.92 -19.63 -11.42
N LYS A 140 8.75 -19.05 -11.68
CA LYS A 140 8.49 -17.60 -11.66
C LYS A 140 7.68 -17.20 -10.42
N TYR A 141 7.95 -16.04 -9.86
CA TYR A 141 7.09 -15.47 -8.81
C TYR A 141 5.68 -15.19 -9.34
N ALA A 142 4.68 -15.52 -8.55
CA ALA A 142 3.29 -15.27 -8.91
C ALA A 142 2.99 -13.77 -9.12
N LEU A 143 3.69 -12.88 -8.40
CA LEU A 143 3.63 -11.44 -8.61
C LEU A 143 4.09 -11.07 -10.03
N ASP A 144 5.20 -11.65 -10.49
CA ASP A 144 5.68 -11.43 -11.85
C ASP A 144 4.71 -11.98 -12.91
N ILE A 145 4.13 -13.16 -12.65
CA ILE A 145 3.12 -13.75 -13.55
C ILE A 145 1.91 -12.82 -13.66
N LEU A 146 1.45 -12.23 -12.56
CA LEU A 146 0.35 -11.27 -12.56
C LEU A 146 0.67 -10.07 -13.46
N TYR A 147 1.83 -9.44 -13.26
CA TYR A 147 2.21 -8.26 -14.05
C TYR A 147 2.54 -8.58 -15.51
N GLU A 148 3.12 -9.74 -15.81
CA GLU A 148 3.33 -10.19 -17.19
C GLU A 148 2.00 -10.49 -17.91
N SER A 149 1.00 -10.97 -17.18
CA SER A 149 -0.30 -11.36 -17.73
C SER A 149 -1.24 -10.19 -17.97
N VAL A 150 -1.05 -9.06 -17.28
CA VAL A 150 -1.93 -7.88 -17.39
C VAL A 150 -1.17 -6.72 -18.02
N PRO A 151 -1.69 -6.10 -19.11
CA PRO A 151 -1.04 -4.95 -19.75
C PRO A 151 -0.78 -3.80 -18.77
N ALA A 152 0.34 -3.08 -18.95
CA ALA A 152 0.75 -2.00 -18.05
C ALA A 152 -0.20 -0.79 -18.04
N ASP A 153 -1.01 -0.62 -19.06
CA ASP A 153 -2.05 0.40 -19.14
C ASP A 153 -3.35 0.02 -18.39
N LEU A 154 -3.44 -1.22 -17.90
CA LEU A 154 -4.54 -1.72 -17.07
C LEU A 154 -4.12 -2.01 -15.63
N LEU A 155 -2.84 -2.31 -15.39
CA LEU A 155 -2.31 -2.61 -14.06
C LEU A 155 -0.89 -2.09 -13.92
N GLN A 156 -0.64 -1.27 -12.91
CA GLN A 156 0.70 -0.88 -12.50
C GLN A 156 1.00 -1.38 -11.08
N THR A 157 2.26 -1.22 -10.65
CA THR A 157 2.68 -1.74 -9.36
C THR A 157 2.49 -0.69 -8.25
N GLU A 158 2.11 -1.16 -7.08
CA GLU A 158 2.28 -0.49 -5.80
C GLU A 158 3.11 -1.44 -4.92
N LEU A 159 4.42 -1.49 -5.17
CA LEU A 159 5.27 -2.42 -4.43
C LEU A 159 5.39 -2.01 -2.97
N ASP A 160 4.98 -2.91 -2.07
CA ASP A 160 5.34 -2.84 -0.66
C ASP A 160 6.71 -3.48 -0.45
N LEU A 161 7.69 -2.64 -0.14
CA LEU A 161 9.10 -3.05 -0.06
C LEU A 161 9.44 -3.81 1.23
N CYS A 162 8.59 -3.74 2.26
CA CYS A 162 8.70 -4.62 3.41
C CYS A 162 8.38 -6.07 3.00
N TRP A 163 7.25 -6.25 2.33
CA TRP A 163 6.84 -7.58 1.88
C TRP A 163 7.73 -8.16 0.79
N VAL A 164 8.36 -7.33 -0.04
CA VAL A 164 9.44 -7.75 -0.96
C VAL A 164 10.60 -8.36 -0.17
N ASN A 165 11.06 -7.68 0.90
CA ASN A 165 12.14 -8.16 1.77
C ASN A 165 11.74 -9.46 2.49
N VAL A 166 10.54 -9.53 3.05
CA VAL A 166 10.00 -10.72 3.71
C VAL A 166 9.83 -11.88 2.72
N GLY A 167 9.50 -11.58 1.47
CA GLY A 167 9.44 -12.53 0.36
C GLY A 167 10.80 -13.08 -0.07
N GLY A 168 11.90 -12.54 0.48
CA GLY A 168 13.27 -13.01 0.26
C GLY A 168 14.03 -12.30 -0.84
N GLU A 169 13.48 -11.19 -1.37
CA GLU A 169 14.12 -10.41 -2.44
C GLU A 169 14.72 -9.10 -1.89
N ASN A 170 15.67 -8.54 -2.63
CA ASN A 170 16.20 -7.20 -2.35
C ASN A 170 15.20 -6.13 -2.80
N PRO A 171 14.68 -5.29 -1.88
CA PRO A 171 13.65 -4.30 -2.21
C PRO A 171 14.05 -3.33 -3.33
N SER A 172 15.31 -2.85 -3.31
CA SER A 172 15.81 -1.90 -4.31
C SER A 172 15.94 -2.53 -5.70
N GLU A 173 16.48 -3.76 -5.78
CA GLU A 173 16.64 -4.48 -7.05
C GLU A 173 15.29 -4.88 -7.62
N TYR A 174 14.38 -5.34 -6.77
CA TYR A 174 13.04 -5.74 -7.19
C TYR A 174 12.23 -4.55 -7.70
N LEU A 175 12.32 -3.39 -7.04
CA LEU A 175 11.70 -2.16 -7.51
C LEU A 175 12.22 -1.74 -8.90
N LEU A 176 13.54 -1.81 -9.11
CA LEU A 176 14.16 -1.46 -10.39
C LEU A 176 13.72 -2.36 -11.55
N LYS A 177 13.31 -3.59 -11.28
CA LYS A 177 12.72 -4.50 -12.27
C LYS A 177 11.45 -3.91 -12.91
N TYR A 178 10.71 -3.11 -12.16
CA TYR A 178 9.47 -2.46 -12.60
C TYR A 178 9.65 -0.98 -12.96
N THR A 179 10.85 -0.57 -13.35
CA THR A 179 11.13 0.80 -13.83
C THR A 179 10.13 1.23 -14.90
N GLY A 180 9.48 2.38 -14.70
CA GLY A 180 8.44 2.92 -15.60
C GLY A 180 7.05 2.30 -15.43
N ARG A 181 6.89 1.33 -14.51
CA ARG A 181 5.62 0.69 -14.17
C ARG A 181 5.29 0.78 -12.67
N ALA A 182 6.07 1.50 -11.88
CA ALA A 182 5.95 1.65 -10.44
C ALA A 182 5.71 3.12 -10.07
N PRO A 183 4.52 3.68 -10.33
CA PRO A 183 4.25 5.09 -10.05
C PRO A 183 4.19 5.39 -8.56
N VAL A 184 3.83 4.40 -7.74
CA VAL A 184 3.65 4.48 -6.30
C VAL A 184 4.43 3.35 -5.63
N VAL A 185 5.03 3.62 -4.47
CA VAL A 185 5.78 2.64 -3.69
C VAL A 185 5.45 2.78 -2.20
N HIS A 186 5.19 1.65 -1.53
CA HIS A 186 4.98 1.61 -0.09
C HIS A 186 6.29 1.47 0.66
N TYR A 187 6.53 2.41 1.57
CA TYR A 187 7.60 2.37 2.55
C TYR A 187 7.04 1.88 3.88
N LYS A 188 7.39 0.67 4.21
CA LYS A 188 7.02 -0.02 5.45
C LYS A 188 8.28 -0.64 6.03
N ASP A 189 8.47 -0.54 7.34
CA ASP A 189 9.67 -1.03 8.03
C ASP A 189 9.31 -2.05 9.10
N PHE A 190 10.28 -2.89 9.46
CA PHE A 190 10.08 -3.99 10.37
C PHE A 190 11.37 -4.47 11.01
N VAL A 191 11.26 -5.25 12.06
CA VAL A 191 12.33 -6.06 12.68
C VAL A 191 11.90 -7.53 12.78
N GLY A 192 12.83 -8.40 13.07
CA GLY A 192 12.59 -9.85 13.12
C GLY A 192 12.65 -10.48 11.73
N GLY A 193 12.04 -11.63 11.59
CA GLY A 193 12.00 -12.43 10.34
C GLY A 193 10.60 -12.87 9.97
N LYS A 194 10.47 -13.57 8.84
CA LYS A 194 9.21 -14.17 8.40
C LYS A 194 8.63 -15.05 9.50
N SER A 195 7.37 -14.83 9.85
CA SER A 195 6.65 -15.54 10.89
C SER A 195 5.26 -15.93 10.39
N GLU A 196 4.73 -17.06 10.87
CA GLU A 196 3.38 -17.50 10.50
C GLU A 196 2.27 -16.55 10.98
N ASN A 197 2.58 -15.69 11.96
CA ASN A 197 1.63 -14.75 12.58
C ASN A 197 1.68 -13.34 11.98
N MET A 198 2.47 -13.10 10.94
CA MET A 198 2.62 -11.75 10.36
C MET A 198 1.29 -11.12 9.95
N TYR A 199 0.35 -11.94 9.47
CA TYR A 199 -0.96 -11.48 9.01
C TYR A 199 -1.93 -11.17 10.14
N GLU A 200 -1.70 -11.66 11.36
CA GLU A 200 -2.46 -11.22 12.55
C GLU A 200 -2.21 -9.72 12.82
N LEU A 201 -1.01 -9.23 12.51
CA LEU A 201 -0.62 -7.84 12.69
C LEU A 201 -1.32 -6.89 11.71
N ILE A 202 -1.84 -7.41 10.61
CA ILE A 202 -2.64 -6.64 9.64
C ILE A 202 -4.15 -6.84 9.82
N GLY A 203 -4.58 -7.48 10.91
CA GLY A 203 -5.99 -7.64 11.29
C GLY A 203 -6.66 -8.90 10.75
N ILE A 204 -5.88 -9.89 10.26
CA ILE A 204 -6.39 -11.15 9.75
C ILE A 204 -6.20 -12.26 10.78
N GLU A 205 -7.09 -13.27 10.79
CA GLU A 205 -7.36 -14.26 11.83
C GLU A 205 -6.14 -14.89 12.53
N LYS A 206 -6.31 -15.13 13.84
CA LYS A 206 -5.31 -15.74 14.75
C LYS A 206 -5.09 -17.22 14.45
N LYS A 207 -3.85 -17.58 14.11
CA LYS A 207 -3.35 -18.97 14.26
C LYS A 207 -2.41 -19.03 15.47
N ALA A 208 -2.70 -19.92 16.41
CA ALA A 208 -1.82 -20.13 17.56
C ALA A 208 -0.51 -20.78 17.11
N SER A 209 0.61 -20.08 17.20
CA SER A 209 1.95 -20.61 16.95
C SER A 209 2.95 -20.10 17.98
N ALA A 210 4.05 -20.87 18.14
CA ALA A 210 5.11 -20.59 19.10
C ALA A 210 5.92 -19.34 18.73
N PRO A 211 6.55 -18.63 19.68
CA PRO A 211 7.34 -17.43 19.40
C PRO A 211 8.60 -17.81 18.61
N SER A 212 8.58 -17.53 17.31
CA SER A 212 9.78 -17.28 16.52
C SER A 212 10.25 -15.84 16.78
N GLU A 213 11.44 -15.43 16.33
CA GLU A 213 11.86 -14.03 16.42
C GLU A 213 10.72 -13.13 15.93
N ALA A 214 10.05 -12.47 16.88
CA ALA A 214 8.75 -11.86 16.64
C ALA A 214 8.86 -10.80 15.54
N PHE A 215 8.17 -11.02 14.43
CA PHE A 215 8.00 -9.99 13.44
C PHE A 215 7.26 -8.80 14.06
N GLU A 216 7.81 -7.61 13.94
CA GLU A 216 7.20 -6.40 14.46
C GLU A 216 7.40 -5.26 13.49
N PHE A 217 6.31 -4.58 13.11
CA PHE A 217 6.40 -3.37 12.31
C PHE A 217 7.11 -2.25 13.08
N ARG A 218 7.78 -1.38 12.35
CA ARG A 218 8.49 -0.21 12.88
C ARG A 218 8.10 1.04 12.11
N PRO A 219 8.15 2.22 12.74
CA PRO A 219 8.18 3.44 11.97
C PRO A 219 9.30 3.38 10.94
N VAL A 220 9.08 3.95 9.77
CA VAL A 220 10.07 4.00 8.68
C VAL A 220 11.40 4.57 9.20
N GLY A 221 12.50 3.84 8.98
CA GLY A 221 13.84 4.18 9.45
C GLY A 221 14.19 3.67 10.84
N TYR A 222 13.30 2.95 11.50
CA TYR A 222 13.54 2.38 12.83
C TYR A 222 13.58 0.84 12.84
N GLY A 223 13.54 0.23 11.68
CA GLY A 223 13.66 -1.21 11.45
C GLY A 223 14.96 -1.58 10.74
N LYS A 224 14.88 -2.57 9.85
CA LYS A 224 16.06 -3.10 9.15
C LYS A 224 16.13 -2.73 7.67
N GLN A 225 15.18 -1.96 7.13
CA GLN A 225 15.20 -1.53 5.74
C GLN A 225 16.25 -0.44 5.48
N ASP A 226 17.01 -0.56 4.41
CA ASP A 226 17.99 0.46 3.97
C ASP A 226 17.29 1.53 3.10
N PHE A 227 16.54 2.44 3.73
CA PHE A 227 15.82 3.49 3.03
C PHE A 227 16.68 4.45 2.22
N PRO A 228 17.92 4.82 2.60
CA PRO A 228 18.81 5.59 1.73
C PRO A 228 19.07 4.90 0.38
N THR A 229 19.26 3.59 0.36
CA THR A 229 19.43 2.81 -0.89
C THR A 229 18.10 2.63 -1.62
N ILE A 230 17.03 2.36 -0.89
CA ILE A 230 15.66 2.26 -1.44
C ILE A 230 15.24 3.56 -2.10
N LEU A 231 15.50 4.72 -1.49
CA LEU A 231 15.16 6.03 -2.04
C LEU A 231 15.84 6.29 -3.40
N LYS A 232 17.11 5.92 -3.54
CA LYS A 232 17.82 5.99 -4.82
C LYS A 232 17.20 5.09 -5.89
N ALA A 233 16.75 3.88 -5.50
CA ALA A 233 16.05 2.97 -6.40
C ALA A 233 14.68 3.53 -6.80
N THR A 234 13.94 4.13 -5.85
CA THR A 234 12.66 4.79 -6.08
C THR A 234 12.78 5.90 -7.13
N GLU A 235 13.83 6.72 -7.04
CA GLU A 235 14.12 7.76 -8.03
C GLU A 235 14.42 7.16 -9.41
N LYS A 236 15.29 6.14 -9.47
CA LYS A 236 15.67 5.47 -10.74
C LYS A 236 14.50 4.72 -11.38
N ALA A 237 13.61 4.13 -10.59
CA ALA A 237 12.43 3.43 -11.09
C ALA A 237 11.38 4.39 -11.68
N GLY A 238 11.51 5.70 -11.42
CA GLY A 238 10.57 6.71 -11.91
C GLY A 238 9.29 6.79 -11.10
N CYS A 239 9.32 6.39 -9.81
CA CYS A 239 8.20 6.56 -8.91
C CYS A 239 7.85 8.05 -8.76
N THR A 240 6.59 8.34 -8.54
CA THR A 240 6.10 9.72 -8.37
C THR A 240 5.60 9.99 -6.95
N TRP A 241 5.29 8.95 -6.19
CA TRP A 241 4.83 9.02 -4.82
C TRP A 241 5.45 7.94 -3.94
N VAL A 242 5.77 8.32 -2.71
CA VAL A 242 6.09 7.42 -1.60
C VAL A 242 4.90 7.40 -0.65
N ILE A 243 4.43 6.23 -0.26
CA ILE A 243 3.37 6.06 0.72
C ILE A 243 3.93 5.35 1.95
N VAL A 244 3.81 5.97 3.11
CA VAL A 244 4.16 5.36 4.40
C VAL A 244 3.03 4.49 4.87
N GLU A 245 3.35 3.26 5.28
CA GLU A 245 2.39 2.37 5.92
C GLU A 245 2.99 1.65 7.12
N GLN A 246 2.20 1.53 8.19
CA GLN A 246 2.52 0.71 9.36
C GLN A 246 1.22 0.16 9.96
N ASP A 247 0.96 -1.13 9.82
CA ASP A 247 -0.32 -1.75 10.19
C ASP A 247 -0.59 -1.76 11.69
N GLN A 248 0.46 -1.93 12.51
CA GLN A 248 0.39 -1.89 13.96
C GLN A 248 1.46 -0.95 14.53
N PRO A 249 1.13 -0.13 15.53
CA PRO A 249 2.10 0.70 16.21
C PRO A 249 3.07 -0.18 17.03
N SER A 250 4.24 0.33 17.32
CA SER A 250 5.30 -0.36 18.03
C SER A 250 6.10 0.58 18.90
N MET A 251 7.12 0.06 19.61
CA MET A 251 8.01 0.84 20.47
C MET A 251 7.28 1.62 21.58
N GLY A 252 6.08 1.16 22.01
CA GLY A 252 5.26 1.87 22.98
C GLY A 252 4.63 3.18 22.50
N LEU A 253 4.62 3.41 21.19
CA LEU A 253 4.10 4.60 20.54
C LEU A 253 2.66 4.40 20.08
N SER A 254 1.90 5.47 19.99
CA SER A 254 0.61 5.51 19.30
C SER A 254 0.79 5.48 17.78
N PRO A 255 -0.24 5.11 17.00
CA PRO A 255 -0.20 5.17 15.54
C PRO A 255 0.22 6.54 14.98
N MET A 256 -0.28 7.62 15.57
CA MET A 256 0.05 9.00 15.16
C MET A 256 1.51 9.37 15.47
N GLU A 257 2.07 8.88 16.58
CA GLU A 257 3.49 9.07 16.91
C GLU A 257 4.39 8.26 15.96
N CYS A 258 3.99 7.04 15.58
CA CYS A 258 4.66 6.25 14.56
C CYS A 258 4.68 7.00 13.21
N ALA A 259 3.53 7.53 12.80
CA ALA A 259 3.43 8.34 11.57
C ALA A 259 4.34 9.58 11.60
N ALA A 260 4.37 10.31 12.72
CA ALA A 260 5.24 11.46 12.90
C ALA A 260 6.73 11.10 12.81
N LYS A 261 7.15 9.97 13.44
CA LYS A 261 8.53 9.47 13.37
C LYS A 261 8.92 9.08 11.95
N SER A 262 8.07 8.35 11.25
CA SER A 262 8.29 7.95 9.85
C SER A 262 8.51 9.16 8.95
N ARG A 263 7.63 10.16 9.06
CA ARG A 263 7.77 11.38 8.24
C ARG A 263 9.03 12.19 8.58
N ALA A 264 9.35 12.32 9.87
CA ALA A 264 10.56 13.01 10.31
C ALA A 264 11.83 12.34 9.79
N TYR A 265 11.90 11.01 9.84
CA TYR A 265 13.02 10.26 9.28
C TYR A 265 13.14 10.46 7.76
N LEU A 266 12.04 10.35 7.00
CA LEU A 266 12.07 10.55 5.55
C LEU A 266 12.58 11.96 5.19
N LYS A 267 12.15 13.00 5.91
CA LYS A 267 12.71 14.36 5.75
C LYS A 267 14.22 14.38 5.98
N SER A 268 14.72 13.65 6.98
CA SER A 268 16.17 13.65 7.31
C SER A 268 17.05 13.03 6.24
N ILE A 269 16.48 12.15 5.39
CA ILE A 269 17.20 11.52 4.27
C ILE A 269 16.89 12.17 2.92
N GLY A 270 16.17 13.30 2.89
CA GLY A 270 15.88 14.07 1.68
C GLY A 270 14.64 13.62 0.90
N CYS A 271 13.74 12.90 1.55
CA CYS A 271 12.45 12.49 0.97
C CYS A 271 11.31 13.39 1.47
#